data_2950846c04b04b28ee2f2dfee16d4f12
#
_entry.id   2950846c04b04b28ee2f2dfee16d4f12
#
_cell.length_a   1.000
_cell.length_b   1.000
_cell.length_c   1.000
_cell.angle_alpha   90.00
_cell.angle_beta   90.00
_cell.angle_gamma   90.00
#
_symmetry.space_group_name_H-M   'P 1'
#
loop_
_entity.id
_entity.type
_entity.pdbx_description
1 polymer ?
#
loop_
_entity_poly.entity_id
_entity_poly.type
_entity_poly.pdbx_seq_one_letter_code
_entity_poly.pdbx_strand_id
1 'polypeptide(L)'
;MKKLFAVDLKRLLQNRAAILFALAAPLALVLLVSLAVAPYFYADVRAQAFTVAVWNEDDDPMTKSLLQGLIESRSLAGLIETEFVDSEADGLQRLAEGAAAYVHIAAGMQDTLVSGGHSVIEYTGNPNMPLEDALLFETLDSGMSLVSHAQHAANVLYWDSMDAGLPQDKVVDAYSKAARAYLTGVLLRGTLYEDTEEQSPLGSALPVEYYAASFLVLFVALGGLPLARITADDAASGLVHRQLLSGHSPRVCFLSRWLAGAVFLLMQFAVLALALSIIAGFSGGVPKLLLCGVLLSLFLSLCMVLAGLYTRTSAAAVRTGFFGVLALALLGGLLVPSAYMPAVLRDISVYSPLSAALKLAVGGLFDAAARGTWLFAGIMLIFIAVLLPLGISRFQRSAR
;
A
#
# COMPACT_ATOMS: atom_id res chain seq x y z
N MET A 1 8.01 31.28 -29.30
CA MET A 1 7.75 30.18 -28.35
C MET A 1 7.93 28.81 -28.98
N LYS A 2 7.20 28.44 -30.07
CA LYS A 2 7.28 27.09 -30.67
C LYS A 2 8.72 26.63 -31.04
N LYS A 3 9.55 27.50 -31.66
CA LYS A 3 10.94 27.16 -32.05
C LYS A 3 11.83 26.93 -30.83
N LEU A 4 11.74 27.74 -29.78
CA LEU A 4 12.49 27.58 -28.54
C LEU A 4 12.11 26.28 -27.83
N PHE A 5 10.81 26.01 -27.70
CA PHE A 5 10.27 24.77 -27.13
C PHE A 5 10.83 23.52 -27.85
N ALA A 6 10.78 23.52 -29.19
CA ALA A 6 11.29 22.41 -29.99
C ALA A 6 12.81 22.21 -29.79
N VAL A 7 13.61 23.32 -29.68
CA VAL A 7 15.03 23.24 -29.40
C VAL A 7 15.31 22.71 -27.98
N ASP A 8 14.62 23.22 -26.97
CA ASP A 8 14.80 22.78 -25.58
C ASP A 8 14.42 21.30 -25.43
N LEU A 9 13.29 20.88 -26.01
CA LEU A 9 12.87 19.48 -25.99
C LEU A 9 13.87 18.58 -26.75
N LYS A 10 14.30 18.98 -27.93
CA LYS A 10 15.29 18.24 -28.70
C LYS A 10 16.61 18.06 -27.95
N ARG A 11 17.10 19.08 -27.23
CA ARG A 11 18.28 18.97 -26.37
C ARG A 11 18.14 17.95 -25.26
N LEU A 12 16.97 17.88 -24.60
CA LEU A 12 16.66 16.87 -23.59
C LEU A 12 16.64 15.46 -24.21
N LEU A 13 15.97 15.29 -25.35
CA LEU A 13 15.86 14.01 -26.04
C LEU A 13 17.17 13.56 -26.72
N GLN A 14 18.06 14.43 -27.06
CA GLN A 14 19.38 14.08 -27.62
C GLN A 14 20.44 13.79 -26.55
N ASN A 15 20.16 14.10 -25.29
CA ASN A 15 21.05 13.78 -24.19
C ASN A 15 20.92 12.29 -23.81
N ARG A 16 21.80 11.45 -24.40
CA ARG A 16 21.80 10.00 -24.17
C ARG A 16 21.88 9.63 -22.69
N ALA A 17 22.69 10.36 -21.90
CA ALA A 17 22.82 10.14 -20.47
C ALA A 17 21.49 10.46 -19.73
N ALA A 18 20.78 11.51 -20.16
CA ALA A 18 19.49 11.86 -19.59
C ALA A 18 18.44 10.78 -19.86
N ILE A 19 18.37 10.27 -21.09
CA ILE A 19 17.44 9.20 -21.47
C ILE A 19 17.78 7.89 -20.75
N LEU A 20 19.06 7.53 -20.72
CA LEU A 20 19.52 6.33 -20.03
C LEU A 20 19.13 6.38 -18.54
N PHE A 21 19.40 7.51 -17.88
CA PHE A 21 19.08 7.69 -16.47
C PHE A 21 17.55 7.76 -16.22
N ALA A 22 16.82 8.44 -17.09
CA ALA A 22 15.38 8.64 -16.93
C ALA A 22 14.55 7.37 -17.24
N LEU A 23 14.98 6.53 -18.17
CA LEU A 23 14.22 5.36 -18.64
C LEU A 23 14.90 4.04 -18.33
N ALA A 24 16.17 3.87 -18.72
CA ALA A 24 16.81 2.57 -18.61
C ALA A 24 17.08 2.16 -17.16
N ALA A 25 17.53 3.08 -16.31
CA ALA A 25 17.81 2.78 -14.91
C ALA A 25 16.55 2.37 -14.13
N PRO A 26 15.41 3.11 -14.20
CA PRO A 26 14.16 2.67 -13.58
C PRO A 26 13.65 1.33 -14.10
N LEU A 27 13.64 1.13 -15.42
CA LEU A 27 13.17 -0.11 -16.03
C LEU A 27 14.05 -1.30 -15.64
N ALA A 28 15.38 -1.12 -15.63
CA ALA A 28 16.32 -2.14 -15.19
C ALA A 28 16.10 -2.49 -13.70
N LEU A 29 15.86 -1.48 -12.85
CA LEU A 29 15.59 -1.72 -11.42
C LEU A 29 14.26 -2.44 -11.22
N VAL A 30 13.19 -2.02 -11.90
CA VAL A 30 11.88 -2.70 -11.85
C VAL A 30 12.01 -4.14 -12.31
N LEU A 31 12.73 -4.39 -13.41
CA LEU A 31 12.98 -5.74 -13.92
C LEU A 31 13.79 -6.57 -12.92
N LEU A 32 14.85 -6.00 -12.34
CA LEU A 32 15.71 -6.67 -11.37
C LEU A 32 14.96 -7.03 -10.09
N VAL A 33 14.19 -6.09 -9.55
CA VAL A 33 13.33 -6.31 -8.38
C VAL A 33 12.25 -7.35 -8.71
N SER A 34 11.61 -7.24 -9.88
CA SER A 34 10.61 -8.21 -10.32
C SER A 34 11.18 -9.62 -10.40
N LEU A 35 12.37 -9.80 -11.01
CA LEU A 35 13.04 -11.11 -11.09
C LEU A 35 13.49 -11.63 -9.72
N ALA A 36 13.99 -10.75 -8.84
CA ALA A 36 14.45 -11.13 -7.51
C ALA A 36 13.29 -11.51 -6.58
N VAL A 37 12.15 -10.88 -6.75
CA VAL A 37 10.98 -11.01 -5.87
C VAL A 37 9.94 -11.97 -6.47
N ALA A 38 9.96 -12.19 -7.79
CA ALA A 38 9.05 -13.11 -8.47
C ALA A 38 8.95 -14.50 -7.81
N PRO A 39 10.03 -15.17 -7.37
CA PRO A 39 9.92 -16.46 -6.70
C PRO A 39 9.14 -16.41 -5.38
N TYR A 40 9.11 -15.26 -4.73
CA TYR A 40 8.42 -15.05 -3.45
C TYR A 40 6.96 -14.60 -3.61
N PHE A 41 6.61 -13.98 -4.75
CA PHE A 41 5.26 -13.48 -5.02
C PHE A 41 4.50 -14.28 -6.10
N TYR A 42 5.21 -15.02 -6.96
CA TYR A 42 4.67 -15.91 -7.98
C TYR A 42 4.92 -17.40 -7.72
N ALA A 43 5.61 -17.77 -6.65
CA ALA A 43 5.29 -19.03 -6.02
C ALA A 43 3.80 -18.94 -5.75
N ASP A 44 2.98 -19.88 -6.21
CA ASP A 44 1.52 -19.87 -6.11
C ASP A 44 1.00 -19.55 -4.68
N VAL A 45 1.36 -18.37 -4.17
CA VAL A 45 0.97 -17.79 -2.89
C VAL A 45 -0.31 -16.94 -3.06
N ARG A 46 -1.11 -17.24 -4.04
CA ARG A 46 -2.55 -17.22 -3.83
C ARG A 46 -2.78 -18.47 -2.99
N ALA A 47 -3.12 -18.27 -1.73
CA ALA A 47 -3.61 -19.38 -0.92
C ALA A 47 -4.65 -20.08 -1.79
N GLN A 48 -4.26 -21.20 -2.42
CA GLN A 48 -5.20 -22.03 -3.16
C GLN A 48 -6.13 -22.56 -2.09
N ALA A 49 -7.38 -22.76 -2.45
CA ALA A 49 -8.28 -23.43 -1.56
C ALA A 49 -7.60 -24.72 -1.10
N PHE A 50 -7.41 -24.86 0.20
CA PHE A 50 -6.77 -26.02 0.79
C PHE A 50 -7.76 -26.78 1.68
N THR A 51 -7.64 -28.08 1.69
CA THR A 51 -8.52 -28.96 2.45
C THR A 51 -8.01 -29.12 3.88
N VAL A 52 -8.92 -29.08 4.83
CA VAL A 52 -8.67 -29.37 6.25
C VAL A 52 -9.55 -30.56 6.66
N ALA A 53 -8.92 -31.63 7.14
CA ALA A 53 -9.63 -32.78 7.66
C ALA A 53 -10.08 -32.49 9.11
N VAL A 54 -11.37 -32.62 9.39
CA VAL A 54 -11.93 -32.34 10.71
C VAL A 54 -12.65 -33.59 11.25
N TRP A 55 -12.17 -34.12 12.36
CA TRP A 55 -12.86 -35.13 13.11
C TRP A 55 -13.55 -34.48 14.32
N ASN A 56 -14.87 -34.39 14.25
CA ASN A 56 -15.66 -33.79 15.30
C ASN A 56 -16.50 -34.90 16.03
N GLU A 57 -16.08 -35.20 17.24
CA GLU A 57 -16.83 -36.13 18.11
C GLU A 57 -17.95 -35.44 18.91
N ASP A 58 -17.99 -34.09 18.92
CA ASP A 58 -19.00 -33.30 19.60
C ASP A 58 -20.17 -32.98 18.68
N ASP A 59 -21.27 -33.67 18.85
CA ASP A 59 -22.49 -33.52 18.03
C ASP A 59 -23.31 -32.26 18.36
N ASP A 60 -22.85 -31.43 19.30
CA ASP A 60 -23.59 -30.26 19.73
C ASP A 60 -23.67 -29.17 18.62
N PRO A 61 -24.87 -28.58 18.43
CA PRO A 61 -25.07 -27.50 17.44
C PRO A 61 -24.18 -26.27 17.64
N MET A 62 -23.76 -25.99 18.88
CA MET A 62 -22.91 -24.84 19.19
C MET A 62 -21.48 -25.05 18.71
N THR A 63 -20.93 -26.25 18.92
CA THR A 63 -19.60 -26.62 18.40
C THR A 63 -19.58 -26.58 16.89
N LYS A 64 -20.64 -27.08 16.22
CA LYS A 64 -20.79 -26.95 14.76
C LYS A 64 -20.84 -25.50 14.30
N SER A 65 -21.57 -24.64 15.02
CA SER A 65 -21.65 -23.20 14.69
C SER A 65 -20.34 -22.46 14.93
N LEU A 66 -19.57 -22.81 15.96
CA LEU A 66 -18.25 -22.27 16.23
C LEU A 66 -17.26 -22.59 15.10
N LEU A 67 -17.23 -23.85 14.68
CA LEU A 67 -16.41 -24.30 13.55
C LEU A 67 -16.80 -23.58 12.26
N GLN A 68 -18.09 -23.54 11.96
CA GLN A 68 -18.60 -22.89 10.77
C GLN A 68 -18.28 -21.39 10.80
N GLY A 69 -18.42 -20.71 11.92
CA GLY A 69 -18.06 -19.30 12.08
C GLY A 69 -16.56 -19.01 11.93
N LEU A 70 -15.70 -19.95 12.32
CA LEU A 70 -14.25 -19.85 12.10
C LEU A 70 -13.88 -20.03 10.62
N ILE A 71 -14.50 -21.01 9.95
CA ILE A 71 -14.25 -21.35 8.54
C ILE A 71 -14.83 -20.30 7.58
N GLU A 72 -16.06 -19.84 7.86
CA GLU A 72 -16.75 -18.80 7.07
C GLU A 72 -16.28 -17.38 7.39
N SER A 73 -15.27 -17.22 8.25
CA SER A 73 -14.70 -15.89 8.51
C SER A 73 -14.24 -15.25 7.19
N ARG A 74 -14.54 -13.97 6.98
CA ARG A 74 -14.21 -13.24 5.74
C ARG A 74 -12.74 -13.37 5.29
N SER A 75 -11.86 -13.57 6.24
CA SER A 75 -10.42 -13.72 5.99
C SER A 75 -10.08 -15.05 5.31
N LEU A 76 -10.92 -16.07 5.47
CA LEU A 76 -10.70 -17.45 5.02
C LEU A 76 -11.79 -17.96 4.08
N ALA A 77 -12.83 -17.17 3.85
CA ALA A 77 -13.95 -17.56 2.98
C ALA A 77 -13.46 -17.90 1.57
N GLY A 78 -13.66 -19.14 1.16
CA GLY A 78 -13.21 -19.65 -0.14
C GLY A 78 -11.75 -20.12 -0.19
N LEU A 79 -11.01 -20.07 0.94
CA LEU A 79 -9.65 -20.61 1.05
C LEU A 79 -9.62 -21.97 1.76
N ILE A 80 -10.57 -22.23 2.67
CA ILE A 80 -10.63 -23.48 3.43
C ILE A 80 -11.80 -24.33 2.93
N GLU A 81 -11.50 -25.53 2.49
CA GLU A 81 -12.46 -26.58 2.23
C GLU A 81 -12.39 -27.59 3.38
N THR A 82 -13.49 -27.72 4.15
CA THR A 82 -13.53 -28.62 5.29
C THR A 82 -14.03 -29.99 4.86
N GLU A 83 -13.27 -31.02 5.12
CA GLU A 83 -13.65 -32.42 4.94
C GLU A 83 -13.83 -33.09 6.30
N PHE A 84 -15.05 -33.48 6.60
CA PHE A 84 -15.33 -34.21 7.85
C PHE A 84 -14.95 -35.67 7.71
N VAL A 85 -14.25 -36.19 8.70
CA VAL A 85 -13.80 -37.58 8.80
C VAL A 85 -14.36 -38.24 10.05
N ASP A 86 -14.48 -39.55 9.99
CA ASP A 86 -15.12 -40.33 11.06
C ASP A 86 -14.15 -40.98 12.05
N SER A 87 -12.85 -40.87 11.78
CA SER A 87 -11.81 -41.45 12.63
C SER A 87 -10.47 -40.71 12.51
N GLU A 88 -9.62 -40.89 13.54
CA GLU A 88 -8.25 -40.38 13.52
C GLU A 88 -7.43 -40.95 12.34
N ALA A 89 -7.61 -42.24 12.04
CA ALA A 89 -6.91 -42.92 10.97
C ALA A 89 -7.26 -42.28 9.59
N ASP A 90 -8.52 -41.95 9.35
CA ASP A 90 -9.00 -41.30 8.16
C ASP A 90 -8.44 -39.85 8.09
N GLY A 91 -8.42 -39.13 9.21
CA GLY A 91 -7.85 -37.79 9.29
C GLY A 91 -6.36 -37.75 8.94
N LEU A 92 -5.57 -38.66 9.49
CA LEU A 92 -4.15 -38.78 9.18
C LEU A 92 -3.91 -39.25 7.73
N GLN A 93 -4.79 -40.08 7.18
CA GLN A 93 -4.73 -40.47 5.77
C GLN A 93 -4.97 -39.24 4.86
N ARG A 94 -5.99 -38.41 5.15
CA ARG A 94 -6.23 -37.18 4.38
C ARG A 94 -5.05 -36.20 4.47
N LEU A 95 -4.40 -36.10 5.64
CA LEU A 95 -3.18 -35.31 5.79
C LEU A 95 -2.06 -35.82 4.86
N ALA A 96 -1.90 -37.14 4.75
CA ALA A 96 -0.92 -37.75 3.83
C ALA A 96 -1.29 -37.59 2.35
N GLU A 97 -2.59 -37.52 2.03
CA GLU A 97 -3.12 -37.28 0.68
C GLU A 97 -3.04 -35.80 0.25
N GLY A 98 -2.65 -34.87 1.15
CA GLY A 98 -2.42 -33.47 0.82
C GLY A 98 -3.34 -32.48 1.50
N ALA A 99 -4.08 -32.85 2.55
CA ALA A 99 -4.75 -31.87 3.39
C ALA A 99 -3.72 -31.01 4.14
N ALA A 100 -4.03 -29.73 4.35
CA ALA A 100 -3.14 -28.79 5.03
C ALA A 100 -3.02 -29.06 6.53
N ALA A 101 -4.08 -29.57 7.15
CA ALA A 101 -4.06 -29.95 8.55
C ALA A 101 -5.17 -30.97 8.86
N TYR A 102 -5.00 -31.64 9.99
CA TYR A 102 -6.00 -32.47 10.65
C TYR A 102 -6.34 -31.84 12.00
N VAL A 103 -7.63 -31.68 12.27
CA VAL A 103 -8.17 -31.08 13.50
C VAL A 103 -9.11 -32.09 14.16
N HIS A 104 -8.89 -32.42 15.44
CA HIS A 104 -9.73 -33.29 16.23
C HIS A 104 -10.38 -32.50 17.36
N ILE A 105 -11.68 -32.64 17.48
CA ILE A 105 -12.53 -32.05 18.52
C ILE A 105 -13.15 -33.17 19.34
N ALA A 106 -12.70 -33.29 20.59
CA ALA A 106 -13.16 -34.34 21.49
C ALA A 106 -14.63 -34.18 21.88
N ALA A 107 -15.30 -35.28 22.16
CA ALA A 107 -16.68 -35.30 22.65
C ALA A 107 -16.83 -34.50 23.96
N GLY A 108 -17.95 -33.78 24.10
CA GLY A 108 -18.26 -33.00 25.31
C GLY A 108 -17.47 -31.67 25.41
N MET A 109 -16.94 -31.18 24.32
CA MET A 109 -16.25 -29.90 24.30
C MET A 109 -17.12 -28.75 24.80
N GLN A 110 -18.40 -28.69 24.37
CA GLN A 110 -19.34 -27.66 24.81
C GLN A 110 -19.59 -27.71 26.32
N ASP A 111 -19.86 -28.90 26.87
CA ASP A 111 -20.11 -29.04 28.31
C ASP A 111 -18.91 -28.60 29.13
N THR A 112 -17.70 -28.90 28.64
CA THR A 112 -16.47 -28.50 29.27
C THR A 112 -16.29 -26.97 29.19
N LEU A 113 -16.57 -26.36 28.05
CA LEU A 113 -16.50 -24.89 27.88
C LEU A 113 -17.53 -24.17 28.76
N VAL A 114 -18.76 -24.67 28.85
CA VAL A 114 -19.84 -24.06 29.64
C VAL A 114 -19.64 -24.29 31.14
N SER A 115 -18.96 -25.36 31.55
CA SER A 115 -18.64 -25.62 32.97
C SER A 115 -17.36 -24.94 33.45
N GLY A 116 -16.65 -24.21 32.58
CA GLY A 116 -15.38 -23.53 32.92
C GLY A 116 -14.17 -24.46 32.92
N GLY A 117 -14.30 -25.65 32.36
CA GLY A 117 -13.20 -26.60 32.15
C GLY A 117 -12.29 -26.19 31.00
N HIS A 118 -11.15 -26.88 30.86
CA HIS A 118 -10.23 -26.70 29.75
C HIS A 118 -10.56 -27.71 28.64
N SER A 119 -10.93 -27.21 27.49
CA SER A 119 -11.11 -28.00 26.27
C SER A 119 -9.88 -27.90 25.41
N VAL A 120 -9.49 -29.02 24.82
CA VAL A 120 -8.31 -29.09 23.93
C VAL A 120 -8.79 -29.47 22.54
N ILE A 121 -8.40 -28.69 21.57
CA ILE A 121 -8.48 -29.05 20.15
C ILE A 121 -7.12 -29.63 19.78
N GLU A 122 -7.08 -30.85 19.30
CA GLU A 122 -5.86 -31.46 18.81
C GLU A 122 -5.66 -31.05 17.37
N TYR A 123 -4.45 -30.55 17.07
CA TYR A 123 -4.08 -30.02 15.77
C TYR A 123 -2.83 -30.70 15.26
N THR A 124 -2.86 -31.18 14.01
CA THR A 124 -1.72 -31.77 13.33
C THR A 124 -1.57 -31.12 11.96
N GLY A 125 -0.54 -30.30 11.77
CA GLY A 125 -0.25 -29.61 10.52
C GLY A 125 0.53 -30.44 9.52
N ASN A 126 0.45 -30.10 8.24
CA ASN A 126 1.18 -30.75 7.17
C ASN A 126 2.52 -30.03 6.90
N PRO A 127 3.67 -30.66 7.18
CA PRO A 127 4.98 -30.04 6.98
C PRO A 127 5.31 -29.71 5.50
N ASN A 128 4.56 -30.29 4.55
CA ASN A 128 4.70 -30.02 3.13
C ASN A 128 3.91 -28.76 2.69
N MET A 129 3.03 -28.22 3.55
CA MET A 129 2.18 -27.05 3.31
C MET A 129 2.35 -26.00 4.43
N PRO A 130 3.57 -25.47 4.65
CA PRO A 130 3.91 -24.69 5.85
C PRO A 130 3.18 -23.34 5.92
N LEU A 131 2.73 -22.79 4.79
CA LEU A 131 2.01 -21.50 4.76
C LEU A 131 0.55 -21.71 5.18
N GLU A 132 -0.10 -22.70 4.57
CA GLU A 132 -1.49 -23.07 4.85
C GLU A 132 -1.63 -23.55 6.31
N ASP A 133 -0.66 -24.35 6.77
CA ASP A 133 -0.53 -24.80 8.15
C ASP A 133 -0.44 -23.61 9.11
N ALA A 134 0.47 -22.67 8.88
CA ALA A 134 0.63 -21.48 9.72
C ALA A 134 -0.62 -20.59 9.73
N LEU A 135 -1.27 -20.38 8.59
CA LEU A 135 -2.49 -19.58 8.49
C LEU A 135 -3.64 -20.20 9.29
N LEU A 136 -3.80 -21.53 9.19
CA LEU A 136 -4.85 -22.24 9.92
C LEU A 136 -4.57 -22.25 11.42
N PHE A 137 -3.33 -22.54 11.83
CA PHE A 137 -2.92 -22.54 13.23
C PHE A 137 -3.17 -21.18 13.89
N GLU A 138 -2.71 -20.08 13.29
CA GLU A 138 -2.94 -18.72 13.78
C GLU A 138 -4.44 -18.38 13.89
N THR A 139 -5.24 -18.86 12.95
CA THR A 139 -6.69 -18.65 12.98
C THR A 139 -7.35 -19.41 14.11
N LEU A 140 -7.00 -20.67 14.30
CA LEU A 140 -7.51 -21.51 15.40
C LEU A 140 -7.05 -20.96 16.75
N ASP A 141 -5.78 -20.58 16.90
CA ASP A 141 -5.23 -20.01 18.13
C ASP A 141 -5.92 -18.68 18.48
N SER A 142 -6.13 -17.81 17.50
CA SER A 142 -6.90 -16.58 17.68
C SER A 142 -8.35 -16.85 18.10
N GLY A 143 -9.00 -17.84 17.48
CA GLY A 143 -10.35 -18.25 17.83
C GLY A 143 -10.44 -18.80 19.25
N MET A 144 -9.53 -19.68 19.63
CA MET A 144 -9.46 -20.28 20.96
C MET A 144 -9.13 -19.25 22.05
N SER A 145 -8.26 -18.27 21.72
CA SER A 145 -7.99 -17.13 22.60
C SER A 145 -9.25 -16.31 22.91
N LEU A 146 -10.12 -16.09 21.94
CA LEU A 146 -11.40 -15.41 22.14
C LEU A 146 -12.36 -16.22 23.02
N VAL A 147 -12.43 -17.53 22.82
CA VAL A 147 -13.21 -18.43 23.66
C VAL A 147 -12.69 -18.38 25.09
N SER A 148 -11.38 -18.43 25.29
CA SER A 148 -10.74 -18.30 26.60
C SER A 148 -11.08 -16.97 27.29
N HIS A 149 -11.06 -15.85 26.57
CA HIS A 149 -11.48 -14.55 27.12
C HIS A 149 -12.95 -14.52 27.51
N ALA A 150 -13.83 -15.16 26.73
CA ALA A 150 -15.23 -15.29 27.07
C ALA A 150 -15.46 -16.11 28.36
N GLN A 151 -14.72 -17.22 28.54
CA GLN A 151 -14.73 -18.01 29.76
C GLN A 151 -14.22 -17.22 30.98
N HIS A 152 -13.10 -16.45 30.81
CA HIS A 152 -12.60 -15.61 31.90
C HIS A 152 -13.63 -14.58 32.35
N ALA A 153 -14.34 -13.94 31.40
CA ALA A 153 -15.40 -12.99 31.73
C ALA A 153 -16.57 -13.69 32.50
N ALA A 154 -16.96 -14.90 32.12
CA ALA A 154 -17.97 -15.68 32.85
C ALA A 154 -17.47 -16.09 34.24
N ASN A 155 -16.19 -16.46 34.39
CA ASN A 155 -15.59 -16.81 35.68
C ASN A 155 -15.59 -15.62 36.67
N VAL A 156 -15.35 -14.39 36.19
CA VAL A 156 -15.46 -13.20 37.05
C VAL A 156 -16.87 -13.07 37.64
N LEU A 157 -17.90 -13.31 36.84
CA LEU A 157 -19.30 -13.30 37.28
C LEU A 157 -19.60 -14.41 38.29
N TYR A 158 -18.98 -15.58 38.12
CA TYR A 158 -19.10 -16.69 39.08
C TYR A 158 -18.57 -16.29 40.44
N TRP A 159 -17.36 -15.79 40.53
CA TRP A 159 -16.73 -15.40 41.79
C TRP A 159 -17.42 -14.20 42.42
N ASP A 160 -17.83 -13.21 41.70
CA ASP A 160 -18.58 -12.05 42.17
C ASP A 160 -19.94 -12.47 42.77
N SER A 161 -20.61 -13.42 42.13
CA SER A 161 -21.87 -14.00 42.61
C SER A 161 -21.69 -14.82 43.89
N MET A 162 -20.58 -15.54 44.03
CA MET A 162 -20.23 -16.28 45.24
C MET A 162 -19.91 -15.33 46.38
N ASP A 163 -19.13 -14.27 46.16
CA ASP A 163 -18.79 -13.27 47.14
C ASP A 163 -20.01 -12.47 47.60
N ALA A 164 -21.01 -12.30 46.75
CA ALA A 164 -22.28 -11.69 47.08
C ALA A 164 -23.21 -12.63 47.92
N GLY A 165 -22.76 -13.83 48.20
CA GLY A 165 -23.49 -14.80 49.05
C GLY A 165 -24.74 -15.41 48.38
N LEU A 166 -24.79 -15.48 47.07
CA LEU A 166 -25.89 -16.12 46.35
C LEU A 166 -25.87 -17.64 46.55
N PRO A 167 -27.05 -18.30 46.58
CA PRO A 167 -27.14 -19.75 46.60
C PRO A 167 -26.43 -20.39 45.41
N GLN A 168 -25.78 -21.53 45.62
CA GLN A 168 -24.93 -22.18 44.64
C GLN A 168 -25.66 -22.50 43.31
N ASP A 169 -26.92 -22.88 43.38
CA ASP A 169 -27.77 -23.13 42.20
C ASP A 169 -27.94 -21.88 41.33
N LYS A 170 -28.09 -20.71 41.93
CA LYS A 170 -28.17 -19.41 41.23
C LYS A 170 -26.86 -18.97 40.68
N VAL A 171 -25.74 -19.23 41.34
CA VAL A 171 -24.39 -18.94 40.87
C VAL A 171 -24.10 -19.74 39.60
N VAL A 172 -24.39 -21.04 39.61
CA VAL A 172 -24.20 -21.92 38.44
C VAL A 172 -25.09 -21.52 37.26
N ASP A 173 -26.36 -21.17 37.53
CA ASP A 173 -27.28 -20.69 36.50
C ASP A 173 -26.80 -19.35 35.88
N ALA A 174 -26.36 -18.40 36.73
CA ALA A 174 -25.82 -17.13 36.26
C ALA A 174 -24.56 -17.33 35.40
N TYR A 175 -23.65 -18.19 35.84
CA TYR A 175 -22.44 -18.54 35.11
C TYR A 175 -22.77 -19.14 33.74
N SER A 176 -23.61 -20.16 33.67
CA SER A 176 -23.96 -20.85 32.44
C SER A 176 -24.64 -19.90 31.43
N LYS A 177 -25.51 -19.00 31.91
CA LYS A 177 -26.13 -17.96 31.09
C LYS A 177 -25.10 -16.97 30.56
N ALA A 178 -24.16 -16.53 31.40
CA ALA A 178 -23.09 -15.62 31.01
C ALA A 178 -22.13 -16.28 29.99
N ALA A 179 -21.71 -17.52 30.26
CA ALA A 179 -20.84 -18.27 29.34
C ALA A 179 -21.46 -18.40 27.94
N ARG A 180 -22.75 -18.80 27.89
CA ARG A 180 -23.46 -18.87 26.60
C ARG A 180 -23.60 -17.52 25.92
N ALA A 181 -23.89 -16.45 26.66
CA ALA A 181 -24.04 -15.14 26.11
C ALA A 181 -22.69 -14.63 25.53
N TYR A 182 -21.58 -14.82 26.24
CA TYR A 182 -20.25 -14.42 25.76
C TYR A 182 -19.79 -15.26 24.56
N LEU A 183 -19.99 -16.58 24.57
CA LEU A 183 -19.69 -17.44 23.44
C LEU A 183 -20.54 -17.10 22.21
N THR A 184 -21.84 -16.81 22.41
CA THR A 184 -22.70 -16.33 21.32
C THR A 184 -22.18 -14.96 20.78
N GLY A 185 -21.72 -14.08 21.66
CA GLY A 185 -21.08 -12.79 21.27
C GLY A 185 -19.83 -12.99 20.43
N VAL A 186 -19.00 -14.00 20.74
CA VAL A 186 -17.84 -14.38 19.93
C VAL A 186 -18.26 -14.87 18.54
N LEU A 187 -19.29 -15.68 18.44
CA LEU A 187 -19.83 -16.16 17.17
C LEU A 187 -20.40 -15.04 16.30
N LEU A 188 -21.14 -14.12 16.93
CA LEU A 188 -21.74 -12.97 16.24
C LEU A 188 -20.76 -11.81 15.96
N ARG A 189 -19.50 -11.94 16.40
CA ARG A 189 -18.48 -10.89 16.22
C ARG A 189 -18.35 -10.46 14.76
N GLY A 190 -18.40 -11.42 13.83
CA GLY A 190 -18.33 -11.14 12.39
C GLY A 190 -19.40 -10.17 11.91
N THR A 191 -20.62 -10.25 12.48
CA THR A 191 -21.73 -9.37 12.13
C THR A 191 -21.63 -7.98 12.77
N LEU A 192 -20.96 -7.88 13.94
CA LEU A 192 -20.76 -6.60 14.63
C LEU A 192 -19.69 -5.72 13.97
N TYR A 193 -18.74 -6.34 13.24
CA TYR A 193 -17.64 -5.64 12.54
C TYR A 193 -17.81 -5.61 11.02
N GLU A 194 -19.00 -5.93 10.54
CA GLU A 194 -19.28 -6.05 9.09
C GLU A 194 -19.04 -4.76 8.32
N ASP A 195 -19.17 -3.61 8.98
CA ASP A 195 -18.95 -2.26 8.41
C ASP A 195 -17.59 -1.63 8.78
N THR A 196 -16.73 -2.36 9.48
CA THR A 196 -15.40 -1.84 9.78
C THR A 196 -14.53 -2.00 8.53
N GLU A 197 -14.45 -0.98 7.69
CA GLU A 197 -13.40 -0.89 6.67
C GLU A 197 -12.05 -1.02 7.40
N GLU A 198 -11.38 -2.14 7.23
CA GLU A 198 -9.98 -2.28 7.65
C GLU A 198 -9.18 -1.16 6.98
N GLN A 199 -8.90 -0.11 7.73
CA GLN A 199 -8.02 0.94 7.26
C GLN A 199 -6.58 0.42 7.33
N SER A 200 -6.17 -0.30 6.28
CA SER A 200 -4.76 -0.58 6.07
C SER A 200 -3.97 0.73 6.15
N PRO A 201 -2.77 0.74 6.76
CA PRO A 201 -1.86 1.89 6.73
C PRO A 201 -1.59 2.43 5.33
N LEU A 202 -1.81 1.61 4.31
CA LEU A 202 -1.65 1.93 2.89
C LEU A 202 -2.99 2.31 2.20
N GLY A 203 -4.09 2.41 2.94
CA GLY A 203 -5.44 2.56 2.41
C GLY A 203 -5.94 1.23 1.83
N SER A 204 -6.64 1.28 0.70
CA SER A 204 -7.12 0.10 -0.02
C SER A 204 -6.07 -0.55 -0.94
N ALA A 205 -4.84 0.00 -1.00
CA ALA A 205 -3.78 -0.51 -1.86
C ALA A 205 -2.99 -1.62 -1.20
N LEU A 206 -2.64 -2.65 -1.97
CA LEU A 206 -1.67 -3.65 -1.55
C LEU A 206 -0.27 -3.02 -1.41
N PRO A 207 0.62 -3.55 -0.54
CA PRO A 207 1.98 -3.03 -0.42
C PRO A 207 2.73 -2.95 -1.74
N VAL A 208 2.58 -3.94 -2.61
CA VAL A 208 3.21 -3.97 -3.96
C VAL A 208 2.69 -2.83 -4.83
N GLU A 209 1.39 -2.58 -4.85
CA GLU A 209 0.74 -1.50 -5.61
C GLU A 209 1.21 -0.13 -5.13
N TYR A 210 1.26 0.04 -3.81
CA TYR A 210 1.73 1.28 -3.20
C TYR A 210 3.18 1.59 -3.60
N TYR A 211 4.08 0.63 -3.44
CA TYR A 211 5.49 0.85 -3.76
C TYR A 211 5.74 0.92 -5.27
N ALA A 212 4.99 0.22 -6.11
CA ALA A 212 5.05 0.38 -7.56
C ALA A 212 4.69 1.82 -7.99
N ALA A 213 3.60 2.38 -7.45
CA ALA A 213 3.22 3.77 -7.68
C ALA A 213 4.24 4.75 -7.07
N SER A 214 4.79 4.47 -5.89
CA SER A 214 5.85 5.27 -5.25
C SER A 214 7.10 5.34 -6.11
N PHE A 215 7.56 4.22 -6.65
CA PHE A 215 8.71 4.17 -7.55
C PHE A 215 8.45 4.91 -8.86
N LEU A 216 7.25 4.78 -9.43
CA LEU A 216 6.87 5.56 -10.61
C LEU A 216 7.05 7.06 -10.35
N VAL A 217 6.46 7.59 -9.28
CA VAL A 217 6.55 9.02 -8.92
C VAL A 217 7.99 9.44 -8.63
N LEU A 218 8.73 8.63 -7.87
CA LEU A 218 10.13 8.91 -7.51
C LEU A 218 11.04 8.95 -8.73
N PHE A 219 10.95 7.98 -9.63
CA PHE A 219 11.81 7.94 -10.82
C PHE A 219 11.48 9.03 -11.81
N VAL A 220 10.22 9.41 -11.95
CA VAL A 220 9.85 10.58 -12.76
C VAL A 220 10.44 11.85 -12.13
N ALA A 221 10.44 11.96 -10.80
CA ALA A 221 11.04 13.10 -10.12
C ALA A 221 12.57 13.17 -10.34
N LEU A 222 13.27 12.04 -10.21
CA LEU A 222 14.71 11.94 -10.45
C LEU A 222 15.07 12.17 -11.94
N GLY A 223 14.20 11.75 -12.86
CA GLY A 223 14.36 11.98 -14.29
C GLY A 223 14.37 13.45 -14.69
N GLY A 224 13.95 14.36 -13.82
CA GLY A 224 14.05 15.79 -14.02
C GLY A 224 15.44 16.39 -13.77
N LEU A 225 16.37 15.68 -13.16
CA LEU A 225 17.72 16.22 -12.84
C LEU A 225 18.51 16.75 -14.05
N PRO A 226 18.47 16.12 -15.23
CA PRO A 226 19.09 16.68 -16.43
C PRO A 226 18.55 18.06 -16.80
N LEU A 227 17.28 18.35 -16.56
CA LEU A 227 16.69 19.67 -16.82
C LEU A 227 17.27 20.74 -15.89
N ALA A 228 17.47 20.41 -14.60
CA ALA A 228 18.12 21.30 -13.65
C ALA A 228 19.57 21.62 -14.09
N ARG A 229 20.32 20.59 -14.52
CA ARG A 229 21.66 20.72 -15.04
C ARG A 229 21.71 21.65 -16.26
N ILE A 230 20.93 21.36 -17.31
CA ILE A 230 20.88 22.12 -18.55
C ILE A 230 20.49 23.57 -18.26
N THR A 231 19.57 23.81 -17.32
CA THR A 231 19.14 25.16 -16.94
C THR A 231 20.27 25.96 -16.29
N ALA A 232 21.05 25.33 -15.41
CA ALA A 232 22.20 25.96 -14.76
C ALA A 232 23.34 26.22 -15.78
N ASP A 233 23.63 25.27 -16.67
CA ASP A 233 24.64 25.42 -17.74
C ASP A 233 24.28 26.57 -18.68
N ASP A 234 23.02 26.70 -19.05
CA ASP A 234 22.55 27.78 -19.93
C ASP A 234 22.64 29.17 -19.27
N ALA A 235 22.35 29.21 -17.96
CA ALA A 235 22.51 30.44 -17.18
C ALA A 235 24.00 30.84 -17.09
N ALA A 236 24.88 29.89 -16.80
CA ALA A 236 26.32 30.13 -16.67
C ALA A 236 27.01 30.48 -18.02
N SER A 237 26.57 29.90 -19.13
CA SER A 237 27.12 30.13 -20.47
C SER A 237 26.63 31.42 -21.13
N GLY A 238 25.75 32.18 -20.48
CA GLY A 238 25.13 33.38 -21.04
C GLY A 238 24.14 33.11 -22.20
N LEU A 239 23.70 31.85 -22.38
CA LEU A 239 22.74 31.51 -23.43
C LEU A 239 21.42 32.25 -23.23
N VAL A 240 20.97 32.39 -21.97
CA VAL A 240 19.77 33.15 -21.62
C VAL A 240 19.88 34.59 -22.09
N HIS A 241 21.03 35.24 -21.86
CA HIS A 241 21.27 36.63 -22.31
C HIS A 241 21.23 36.76 -23.83
N ARG A 242 21.85 35.81 -24.56
CA ARG A 242 21.79 35.75 -26.03
C ARG A 242 20.38 35.55 -26.58
N GLN A 243 19.56 34.75 -25.93
CA GLN A 243 18.16 34.57 -26.31
C GLN A 243 17.36 35.89 -26.15
N LEU A 244 17.66 36.67 -25.13
CA LEU A 244 17.01 37.97 -24.93
C LEU A 244 17.45 39.01 -25.95
N LEU A 245 18.73 39.04 -26.27
CA LEU A 245 19.27 39.92 -27.34
C LEU A 245 18.68 39.60 -28.72
N SER A 246 18.24 38.35 -28.93
CA SER A 246 17.53 37.94 -30.16
C SER A 246 16.05 38.34 -30.18
N GLY A 247 15.59 39.16 -29.22
CA GLY A 247 14.22 39.70 -29.16
C GLY A 247 13.19 38.83 -28.47
N HIS A 248 13.61 37.74 -27.79
CA HIS A 248 12.66 36.91 -27.04
C HIS A 248 12.41 37.49 -25.64
N SER A 249 11.15 37.51 -25.21
CA SER A 249 10.85 37.96 -23.86
C SER A 249 11.28 36.92 -22.80
N PRO A 250 11.71 37.34 -21.61
CA PRO A 250 12.11 36.42 -20.54
C PRO A 250 11.03 35.41 -20.18
N ARG A 251 9.76 35.83 -20.22
CA ARG A 251 8.59 34.95 -19.96
C ARG A 251 8.52 33.83 -20.99
N VAL A 252 8.69 34.15 -22.27
CA VAL A 252 8.64 33.15 -23.35
C VAL A 252 9.78 32.14 -23.23
N CYS A 253 11.00 32.58 -22.90
CA CYS A 253 12.14 31.71 -22.69
C CYS A 253 11.92 30.76 -21.50
N PHE A 254 11.42 31.30 -20.39
CA PHE A 254 11.11 30.50 -19.21
C PHE A 254 10.01 29.46 -19.47
N LEU A 255 8.86 29.89 -20.03
CA LEU A 255 7.74 29.01 -20.32
C LEU A 255 8.10 27.92 -21.33
N SER A 256 8.92 28.27 -22.34
CA SER A 256 9.43 27.30 -23.31
C SER A 256 10.20 26.17 -22.64
N ARG A 257 11.13 26.50 -21.75
CA ARG A 257 11.97 25.54 -21.02
C ARG A 257 11.14 24.69 -20.06
N TRP A 258 10.27 25.33 -19.27
CA TRP A 258 9.38 24.65 -18.35
C TRP A 258 8.48 23.64 -19.05
N LEU A 259 7.80 24.04 -20.14
CA LEU A 259 6.93 23.15 -20.91
C LEU A 259 7.71 22.04 -21.64
N ALA A 260 8.92 22.32 -22.14
CA ALA A 260 9.76 21.28 -22.75
C ALA A 260 10.16 20.21 -21.71
N GLY A 261 10.53 20.65 -20.51
CA GLY A 261 10.80 19.74 -19.40
C GLY A 261 9.55 18.95 -18.96
N ALA A 262 8.40 19.61 -18.89
CA ALA A 262 7.15 18.94 -18.56
C ALA A 262 6.77 17.85 -19.58
N VAL A 263 6.90 18.12 -20.86
CA VAL A 263 6.66 17.12 -21.92
C VAL A 263 7.67 15.97 -21.83
N PHE A 264 8.94 16.24 -21.59
CA PHE A 264 9.96 15.20 -21.38
C PHE A 264 9.61 14.28 -20.21
N LEU A 265 9.22 14.84 -19.05
CA LEU A 265 8.82 14.07 -17.86
C LEU A 265 7.50 13.34 -18.07
N LEU A 266 6.56 13.91 -18.83
CA LEU A 266 5.31 13.24 -19.17
C LEU A 266 5.54 12.01 -20.08
N MET A 267 6.46 12.12 -21.04
CA MET A 267 6.87 10.98 -21.86
C MET A 267 7.51 9.89 -20.99
N GLN A 268 8.38 10.26 -20.05
CA GLN A 268 8.97 9.33 -19.09
C GLN A 268 7.89 8.67 -18.24
N PHE A 269 6.97 9.45 -17.67
CA PHE A 269 5.84 8.94 -16.89
C PHE A 269 5.01 7.93 -17.70
N ALA A 270 4.68 8.25 -18.94
CA ALA A 270 3.90 7.38 -19.79
C ALA A 270 4.59 6.04 -20.06
N VAL A 271 5.91 6.07 -20.34
CA VAL A 271 6.70 4.84 -20.56
C VAL A 271 6.76 3.97 -19.30
N LEU A 272 7.03 4.58 -18.15
CA LEU A 272 7.13 3.85 -16.87
C LEU A 272 5.76 3.34 -16.40
N ALA A 273 4.71 4.14 -16.54
CA ALA A 273 3.34 3.73 -16.21
C ALA A 273 2.87 2.57 -17.09
N LEU A 274 3.19 2.61 -18.41
CA LEU A 274 2.89 1.50 -19.31
C LEU A 274 3.65 0.23 -18.92
N ALA A 275 4.94 0.34 -18.60
CA ALA A 275 5.73 -0.80 -18.15
C ALA A 275 5.19 -1.42 -16.85
N LEU A 276 4.83 -0.59 -15.87
CA LEU A 276 4.21 -1.05 -14.62
C LEU A 276 2.83 -1.69 -14.86
N SER A 277 2.03 -1.12 -15.75
CA SER A 277 0.71 -1.69 -16.11
C SER A 277 0.82 -3.09 -16.75
N ILE A 278 1.90 -3.35 -17.48
CA ILE A 278 2.16 -4.67 -18.07
C ILE A 278 2.62 -5.67 -17.00
N ILE A 279 3.46 -5.23 -16.06
CA ILE A 279 4.11 -6.10 -15.05
C ILE A 279 3.16 -6.38 -13.87
N ALA A 280 2.54 -5.36 -13.33
CA ALA A 280 1.72 -5.45 -12.11
C ALA A 280 0.21 -5.59 -12.38
N GLY A 281 -0.21 -5.57 -13.65
CA GLY A 281 -1.61 -5.47 -14.04
C GLY A 281 -2.14 -4.02 -13.97
N PHE A 282 -3.19 -3.75 -14.72
CA PHE A 282 -3.87 -2.45 -14.73
C PHE A 282 -5.35 -2.65 -14.43
N SER A 283 -5.78 -2.18 -13.28
CA SER A 283 -7.19 -2.19 -12.85
C SER A 283 -7.78 -0.79 -12.69
N GLY A 284 -6.93 0.24 -12.80
CA GLY A 284 -7.27 1.62 -12.52
C GLY A 284 -7.92 2.39 -13.67
N GLY A 285 -8.08 3.70 -13.46
CA GLY A 285 -8.73 4.62 -14.40
C GLY A 285 -7.74 5.46 -15.21
N VAL A 286 -7.70 5.28 -16.54
CA VAL A 286 -6.85 6.06 -17.46
C VAL A 286 -6.97 7.58 -17.23
N PRO A 287 -8.15 8.19 -17.00
CA PRO A 287 -8.25 9.64 -16.77
C PRO A 287 -7.51 10.08 -15.50
N LYS A 288 -7.57 9.33 -14.41
CA LYS A 288 -6.86 9.63 -13.16
C LYS A 288 -5.35 9.54 -13.37
N LEU A 289 -4.88 8.52 -14.10
CA LEU A 289 -3.48 8.32 -14.42
C LEU A 289 -2.93 9.44 -15.30
N LEU A 290 -3.65 9.85 -16.33
CA LEU A 290 -3.29 10.99 -17.18
C LEU A 290 -3.24 12.29 -16.39
N LEU A 291 -4.23 12.54 -15.54
CA LEU A 291 -4.24 13.72 -14.66
C LEU A 291 -3.00 13.74 -13.75
N CYS A 292 -2.67 12.61 -13.12
CA CYS A 292 -1.45 12.45 -12.33
C CYS A 292 -0.21 12.78 -13.14
N GLY A 293 -0.03 12.16 -14.30
CA GLY A 293 1.14 12.35 -15.17
C GLY A 293 1.34 13.80 -15.60
N VAL A 294 0.26 14.47 -16.01
CA VAL A 294 0.32 15.88 -16.43
C VAL A 294 0.69 16.80 -15.27
N LEU A 295 -0.02 16.68 -14.13
CA LEU A 295 0.24 17.55 -12.97
C LEU A 295 1.63 17.32 -12.37
N LEU A 296 2.04 16.06 -12.23
CA LEU A 296 3.36 15.70 -11.73
C LEU A 296 4.46 16.24 -12.62
N SER A 297 4.34 16.05 -13.93
CA SER A 297 5.34 16.54 -14.90
C SER A 297 5.46 18.06 -14.90
N LEU A 298 4.34 18.77 -14.83
CA LEU A 298 4.33 20.23 -14.74
C LEU A 298 4.98 20.72 -13.43
N PHE A 299 4.64 20.12 -12.31
CA PHE A 299 5.21 20.48 -11.01
C PHE A 299 6.70 20.19 -10.93
N LEU A 300 7.13 18.98 -11.28
CA LEU A 300 8.55 18.59 -11.21
C LEU A 300 9.43 19.37 -12.18
N SER A 301 8.97 19.58 -13.41
CA SER A 301 9.68 20.42 -14.38
C SER A 301 9.91 21.82 -13.83
N LEU A 302 8.91 22.40 -13.15
CA LEU A 302 9.03 23.72 -12.53
C LEU A 302 10.07 23.71 -11.41
N CYS A 303 10.03 22.72 -10.52
CA CYS A 303 11.01 22.56 -9.45
C CYS A 303 12.45 22.41 -9.99
N MET A 304 12.64 21.65 -11.07
CA MET A 304 13.97 21.43 -11.66
C MET A 304 14.50 22.67 -12.37
N VAL A 305 13.64 23.42 -13.07
CA VAL A 305 14.04 24.71 -13.66
C VAL A 305 14.43 25.69 -12.55
N LEU A 306 13.67 25.76 -11.45
CA LEU A 306 14.01 26.59 -10.29
C LEU A 306 15.36 26.18 -9.68
N ALA A 307 15.57 24.88 -9.45
CA ALA A 307 16.84 24.36 -8.93
C ALA A 307 18.03 24.84 -9.80
N GLY A 308 17.87 24.78 -11.13
CA GLY A 308 18.87 25.27 -12.05
C GLY A 308 19.11 26.81 -12.01
N LEU A 309 18.04 27.60 -11.83
CA LEU A 309 18.11 29.07 -11.79
C LEU A 309 18.65 29.61 -10.44
N TYR A 310 18.51 28.89 -9.35
CA TYR A 310 18.97 29.32 -8.04
C TYR A 310 20.40 28.86 -7.73
N THR A 311 20.99 28.03 -8.57
CA THR A 311 22.34 27.50 -8.37
C THR A 311 23.32 28.15 -9.37
N ARG A 312 24.59 28.20 -8.99
CA ARG A 312 25.64 28.81 -9.81
C ARG A 312 26.35 27.82 -10.73
N THR A 313 26.27 26.54 -10.45
CA THR A 313 26.94 25.48 -11.19
C THR A 313 26.00 24.34 -11.47
N SER A 314 26.21 23.63 -12.56
CA SER A 314 25.43 22.46 -12.95
C SER A 314 25.50 21.33 -11.90
N ALA A 315 26.67 21.14 -11.27
CA ALA A 315 26.82 20.17 -10.19
C ALA A 315 26.00 20.54 -8.94
N ALA A 316 25.94 21.84 -8.61
CA ALA A 316 25.08 22.32 -7.51
C ALA A 316 23.60 22.16 -7.86
N ALA A 317 23.19 22.42 -9.10
CA ALA A 317 21.81 22.25 -9.57
C ALA A 317 21.35 20.80 -9.43
N VAL A 318 22.16 19.85 -9.87
CA VAL A 318 21.86 18.42 -9.75
C VAL A 318 21.76 18.00 -8.29
N ARG A 319 22.71 18.42 -7.43
CA ARG A 319 22.66 18.11 -5.98
C ARG A 319 21.44 18.71 -5.32
N THR A 320 21.12 19.97 -5.57
CA THR A 320 19.94 20.63 -5.01
C THR A 320 18.66 19.95 -5.48
N GLY A 321 18.56 19.60 -6.77
CA GLY A 321 17.44 18.85 -7.32
C GLY A 321 17.30 17.47 -6.67
N PHE A 322 18.41 16.72 -6.55
CA PHE A 322 18.42 15.38 -5.96
C PHE A 322 17.97 15.40 -4.49
N PHE A 323 18.60 16.21 -3.65
CA PHE A 323 18.22 16.30 -2.24
C PHE A 323 16.81 16.89 -2.05
N GLY A 324 16.40 17.82 -2.93
CA GLY A 324 15.03 18.33 -2.95
C GLY A 324 14.01 17.24 -3.25
N VAL A 325 14.26 16.40 -4.25
CA VAL A 325 13.41 15.23 -4.55
C VAL A 325 13.39 14.26 -3.38
N LEU A 326 14.55 13.95 -2.79
CA LEU A 326 14.63 13.01 -1.67
C LEU A 326 13.86 13.51 -0.45
N ALA A 327 13.98 14.79 -0.11
CA ALA A 327 13.22 15.41 0.99
C ALA A 327 11.71 15.40 0.71
N LEU A 328 11.29 15.77 -0.50
CA LEU A 328 9.89 15.72 -0.89
C LEU A 328 9.35 14.28 -0.97
N ALA A 329 10.16 13.30 -1.37
CA ALA A 329 9.80 11.89 -1.41
C ALA A 329 9.61 11.34 0.00
N LEU A 330 10.49 11.69 0.95
CA LEU A 330 10.34 11.32 2.35
C LEU A 330 9.07 11.93 2.93
N LEU A 331 8.89 13.26 2.81
CA LEU A 331 7.70 13.96 3.29
C LEU A 331 6.40 13.52 2.57
N GLY A 332 6.52 13.09 1.33
CA GLY A 332 5.39 12.63 0.51
C GLY A 332 4.94 11.20 0.78
N GLY A 333 5.66 10.45 1.61
CA GLY A 333 5.31 9.05 1.88
C GLY A 333 5.83 8.05 0.84
N LEU A 334 6.66 8.48 -0.12
CA LEU A 334 7.14 7.59 -1.17
C LEU A 334 8.14 6.55 -0.67
N LEU A 335 8.98 6.91 0.31
CA LEU A 335 10.00 6.04 0.88
C LEU A 335 9.49 5.28 2.11
N VAL A 336 8.75 6.01 2.96
CA VAL A 336 8.13 5.46 4.16
C VAL A 336 6.66 5.89 4.14
N PRO A 337 5.71 4.96 4.15
CA PRO A 337 4.29 5.31 4.18
C PRO A 337 3.95 6.26 5.33
N SER A 338 3.08 7.22 5.08
CA SER A 338 2.73 8.27 6.04
C SER A 338 2.19 7.72 7.37
N ALA A 339 1.59 6.54 7.36
CA ALA A 339 1.09 5.87 8.57
C ALA A 339 2.21 5.50 9.57
N TYR A 340 3.41 5.23 9.08
CA TYR A 340 4.57 4.90 9.93
C TYR A 340 5.40 6.12 10.33
N MET A 341 4.99 7.32 9.91
CA MET A 341 5.67 8.56 10.27
C MET A 341 5.23 9.08 11.64
N PRO A 342 6.12 9.80 12.37
CA PRO A 342 5.70 10.59 13.52
C PRO A 342 4.55 11.54 13.18
N ALA A 343 3.66 11.81 14.14
CA ALA A 343 2.43 12.57 13.94
C ALA A 343 2.65 13.91 13.19
N VAL A 344 3.67 14.67 13.58
CA VAL A 344 4.00 15.96 12.96
C VAL A 344 4.33 15.81 11.46
N LEU A 345 5.14 14.80 11.09
CA LEU A 345 5.50 14.56 9.69
C LEU A 345 4.31 14.03 8.90
N ARG A 346 3.48 13.20 9.51
CA ARG A 346 2.25 12.67 8.91
C ARG A 346 1.28 13.80 8.57
N ASP A 347 1.07 14.75 9.46
CA ASP A 347 0.16 15.88 9.24
C ASP A 347 0.68 16.79 8.11
N ILE A 348 1.99 17.02 8.05
CA ILE A 348 2.63 17.78 6.96
C ILE A 348 2.52 17.02 5.62
N SER A 349 2.66 15.68 5.64
CA SER A 349 2.64 14.84 4.44
C SER A 349 1.36 14.96 3.64
N VAL A 350 0.22 15.22 4.30
CA VAL A 350 -1.08 15.38 3.65
C VAL A 350 -1.08 16.52 2.63
N TYR A 351 -0.30 17.58 2.88
CA TYR A 351 -0.18 18.74 2.00
C TYR A 351 0.99 18.63 1.03
N SER A 352 1.77 17.55 1.05
CA SER A 352 2.89 17.35 0.14
C SER A 352 2.41 17.10 -1.30
N PRO A 353 2.98 17.81 -2.31
CA PRO A 353 2.62 17.58 -3.70
C PRO A 353 3.00 16.17 -4.18
N LEU A 354 4.06 15.55 -3.65
CA LEU A 354 4.41 14.18 -4.00
C LEU A 354 3.48 13.15 -3.32
N SER A 355 2.96 13.42 -2.12
CA SER A 355 1.90 12.60 -1.52
C SER A 355 0.63 12.64 -2.36
N ALA A 356 0.26 13.83 -2.83
CA ALA A 356 -0.88 13.99 -3.73
C ALA A 356 -0.68 13.22 -5.05
N ALA A 357 0.51 13.30 -5.65
CA ALA A 357 0.87 12.55 -6.85
C ALA A 357 0.83 11.03 -6.62
N LEU A 358 1.33 10.55 -5.48
CA LEU A 358 1.30 9.14 -5.11
C LEU A 358 -0.13 8.61 -5.04
N LYS A 359 -1.01 9.32 -4.33
CA LYS A 359 -2.43 8.93 -4.21
C LYS A 359 -3.16 8.93 -5.56
N LEU A 360 -2.85 9.90 -6.43
CA LEU A 360 -3.36 9.92 -7.81
C LEU A 360 -2.81 8.76 -8.64
N ALA A 361 -1.53 8.40 -8.47
CA ALA A 361 -0.90 7.30 -9.19
C ALA A 361 -1.45 5.94 -8.74
N VAL A 362 -1.61 5.71 -7.43
CA VAL A 362 -2.23 4.50 -6.87
C VAL A 362 -3.66 4.35 -7.41
N GLY A 363 -4.50 5.39 -7.28
CA GLY A 363 -5.87 5.36 -7.77
C GLY A 363 -6.00 5.34 -9.30
N GLY A 364 -4.94 5.73 -10.02
CA GLY A 364 -4.88 5.69 -11.48
C GLY A 364 -4.41 4.34 -12.03
N LEU A 365 -3.52 3.65 -11.36
CA LEU A 365 -2.99 2.35 -11.77
C LEU A 365 -3.84 1.18 -11.29
N PHE A 366 -4.33 1.22 -10.04
CA PHE A 366 -4.87 0.04 -9.34
C PHE A 366 -6.32 0.21 -8.86
N ASP A 367 -7.03 1.25 -9.29
CA ASP A 367 -8.41 1.61 -8.87
C ASP A 367 -8.64 1.59 -7.35
N ALA A 368 -7.58 1.65 -6.59
CA ALA A 368 -7.66 1.81 -5.15
C ALA A 368 -8.42 3.10 -4.87
N ALA A 369 -9.49 3.02 -4.09
CA ALA A 369 -10.46 4.10 -3.88
C ALA A 369 -9.81 5.34 -3.23
N ALA A 370 -9.16 6.17 -4.03
CA ALA A 370 -8.69 7.47 -3.60
C ALA A 370 -9.89 8.43 -3.57
N ARG A 371 -10.65 8.41 -2.47
CA ARG A 371 -11.60 9.49 -2.18
C ARG A 371 -10.80 10.78 -2.14
N GLY A 372 -11.09 11.75 -2.99
CA GLY A 372 -10.42 13.05 -2.99
C GLY A 372 -9.50 13.33 -4.18
N THR A 373 -9.70 12.70 -5.32
CA THR A 373 -8.93 12.97 -6.56
C THR A 373 -8.78 14.46 -6.85
N TRP A 374 -9.84 15.24 -6.71
CA TRP A 374 -9.85 16.68 -6.94
C TRP A 374 -9.05 17.45 -5.89
N LEU A 375 -9.06 17.01 -4.64
CA LEU A 375 -8.24 17.61 -3.57
C LEU A 375 -6.75 17.44 -3.89
N PHE A 376 -6.32 16.26 -4.28
CA PHE A 376 -4.92 15.99 -4.62
C PHE A 376 -4.48 16.77 -5.87
N ALA A 377 -5.33 16.83 -6.89
CA ALA A 377 -5.10 17.70 -8.05
C ALA A 377 -5.00 19.17 -7.65
N GLY A 378 -5.86 19.64 -6.76
CA GLY A 378 -5.87 21.00 -6.23
C GLY A 378 -4.59 21.36 -5.49
N ILE A 379 -4.06 20.48 -4.64
CA ILE A 379 -2.78 20.67 -3.94
C ILE A 379 -1.66 20.91 -4.97
N MET A 380 -1.55 20.06 -5.97
CA MET A 380 -0.51 20.19 -7.00
C MET A 380 -0.64 21.48 -7.79
N LEU A 381 -1.87 21.87 -8.16
CA LEU A 381 -2.16 23.11 -8.87
C LEU A 381 -1.78 24.35 -8.04
N ILE A 382 -2.05 24.34 -6.73
CA ILE A 382 -1.65 25.43 -5.82
C ILE A 382 -0.13 25.59 -5.81
N PHE A 383 0.63 24.50 -5.69
CA PHE A 383 2.09 24.57 -5.75
C PHE A 383 2.60 25.10 -7.08
N ILE A 384 2.02 24.65 -8.20
CA ILE A 384 2.37 25.18 -9.53
C ILE A 384 2.05 26.68 -9.60
N ALA A 385 0.88 27.10 -9.14
CA ALA A 385 0.45 28.51 -9.17
C ALA A 385 1.35 29.42 -8.33
N VAL A 386 1.88 28.94 -7.20
CA VAL A 386 2.79 29.70 -6.34
C VAL A 386 4.21 29.74 -6.92
N LEU A 387 4.72 28.61 -7.42
CA LEU A 387 6.08 28.50 -7.91
C LEU A 387 6.29 29.14 -9.29
N LEU A 388 5.27 29.17 -10.13
CA LEU A 388 5.37 29.70 -11.50
C LEU A 388 5.75 31.20 -11.54
N PRO A 389 5.11 32.11 -10.79
CA PRO A 389 5.51 33.51 -10.73
C PRO A 389 6.91 33.71 -10.18
N LEU A 390 7.31 32.90 -9.18
CA LEU A 390 8.66 32.92 -8.62
C LEU A 390 9.70 32.55 -9.68
N GLY A 391 9.42 31.52 -10.50
CA GLY A 391 10.29 31.13 -11.60
C GLY A 391 10.45 32.23 -12.66
N ILE A 392 9.35 32.80 -13.09
CA ILE A 392 9.35 33.91 -14.06
C ILE A 392 10.14 35.10 -13.52
N SER A 393 9.91 35.51 -12.28
CA SER A 393 10.59 36.66 -11.65
C SER A 393 12.10 36.40 -11.49
N ARG A 394 12.49 35.20 -11.11
CA ARG A 394 13.90 34.82 -10.98
C ARG A 394 14.60 34.78 -12.32
N PHE A 395 13.97 34.23 -13.36
CA PHE A 395 14.49 34.20 -14.71
C PHE A 395 14.71 35.63 -15.26
N GLN A 396 13.80 36.57 -14.98
CA GLN A 396 13.94 37.95 -15.35
C GLN A 396 15.16 38.64 -14.69
N ARG A 397 15.42 38.31 -13.42
CA ARG A 397 16.60 38.84 -12.68
C ARG A 397 17.93 38.25 -13.18
N SER A 398 17.91 36.95 -13.55
CA SER A 398 19.08 36.28 -14.14
C SER A 398 19.42 36.80 -15.54
N ALA A 399 18.49 37.50 -16.16
CA ALA A 399 18.57 38.06 -17.48
C ALA A 399 19.08 39.54 -17.49
N ARG A 400 19.14 40.20 -16.34
CA ARG A 400 19.70 41.53 -16.12
C ARG A 400 21.16 41.41 -15.70
#